data_73b1228206e42fbd0a5c050f251c3b67
#
_entry.id   73b1228206e42fbd0a5c050f251c3b67
#
_cell.length_a   1.000
_cell.length_b   1.000
_cell.length_c   1.000
_cell.angle_alpha   90.00
_cell.angle_beta   90.00
_cell.angle_gamma   90.00
#
_symmetry.space_group_name_H-M   'P 1'
#
loop_
_entity.id
_entity.type
_entity.pdbx_description
1 polymer ?
#
loop_
_entity_poly.entity_id
_entity_poly.type
_entity_poly.pdbx_seq_one_letter_code
_entity_poly.pdbx_strand_id
1 'polypeptide(L)'
;MKAMLDLVARHKAGRACGIYSVCSAHPLVLAAACVHALRTDVDVLLIEATCNQVNQDGGYTGMTPDKFRDFVHTIASDAGLPVDRVLLGGDHLGPNPWTNLPAEEAMAKAEVLIEQYVAAGFRKIHADCSLSCVDDPTPLPENVIARRAARLI
;
A
#
# COMPACT_ATOMS: atom_id res chain seq x y z
N MET A 1 -12.75 -6.76 -1.35
CA MET A 1 -13.38 -5.42 -1.44
C MET A 1 -14.64 -5.28 -0.59
N LYS A 2 -15.57 -6.24 -0.62
CA LYS A 2 -16.83 -6.18 0.17
C LYS A 2 -16.58 -5.94 1.67
N ALA A 3 -15.67 -6.70 2.30
CA ALA A 3 -15.35 -6.57 3.72
C ALA A 3 -14.88 -5.15 4.13
N MET A 4 -14.07 -4.49 3.30
CA MET A 4 -13.65 -3.11 3.55
C MET A 4 -14.81 -2.12 3.45
N LEU A 5 -15.68 -2.27 2.45
CA LEU A 5 -16.86 -1.42 2.30
C LEU A 5 -17.84 -1.61 3.46
N ASP A 6 -18.03 -2.85 3.92
CA ASP A 6 -18.88 -3.17 5.07
C ASP A 6 -18.28 -2.58 6.37
N LEU A 7 -16.94 -2.61 6.53
CA LEU A 7 -16.25 -1.97 7.64
C LEU A 7 -16.50 -0.46 7.67
N VAL A 8 -16.30 0.20 6.52
CA VAL A 8 -16.55 1.65 6.37
C VAL A 8 -18.02 2.00 6.66
N ALA A 9 -18.96 1.21 6.16
CA ALA A 9 -20.38 1.41 6.41
C ALA A 9 -20.73 1.28 7.90
N ARG A 10 -20.20 0.24 8.57
CA ARG A 10 -20.36 0.07 10.03
C ARG A 10 -19.77 1.25 10.82
N HIS A 11 -18.57 1.70 10.47
CA HIS A 11 -17.93 2.84 11.10
C HIS A 11 -18.77 4.12 10.94
N LYS A 12 -19.23 4.42 9.73
CA LYS A 12 -20.12 5.58 9.46
C LYS A 12 -21.47 5.48 10.17
N ALA A 13 -21.94 4.28 10.49
CA ALA A 13 -23.12 4.06 11.31
C ALA A 13 -22.87 4.18 12.83
N GLY A 14 -21.72 4.66 13.24
CA GLY A 14 -21.35 4.88 14.65
C GLY A 14 -20.94 3.60 15.41
N ARG A 15 -20.70 2.49 14.73
CA ARG A 15 -20.21 1.28 15.37
C ARG A 15 -18.69 1.37 15.57
N ALA A 16 -18.23 1.08 16.80
CA ALA A 16 -16.80 0.97 17.08
C ALA A 16 -16.22 -0.25 16.34
N CYS A 17 -15.54 -0.01 15.23
CA CYS A 17 -14.87 -1.02 14.44
C CYS A 17 -13.65 -0.42 13.75
N GLY A 18 -12.66 -1.26 13.43
CA GLY A 18 -11.44 -0.85 12.77
C GLY A 18 -10.76 -2.04 12.08
N ILE A 19 -9.71 -1.74 11.36
CA ILE A 19 -8.81 -2.72 10.76
C ILE A 19 -7.38 -2.28 11.09
N TYR A 20 -6.54 -3.20 11.47
CA TYR A 20 -5.11 -2.93 11.59
C TYR A 20 -4.42 -3.20 10.25
N SER A 21 -3.39 -2.42 9.97
CA SER A 21 -2.55 -2.59 8.78
C SER A 21 -1.21 -3.21 9.17
N VAL A 22 -0.80 -4.22 8.44
CA VAL A 22 0.52 -4.85 8.55
C VAL A 22 1.39 -4.34 7.39
N CYS A 23 2.09 -3.22 7.62
CA CYS A 23 3.01 -2.66 6.64
C CYS A 23 4.40 -3.29 6.82
N SER A 24 4.60 -4.45 6.21
CA SER A 24 5.85 -5.22 6.29
C SER A 24 6.05 -6.11 5.07
N ALA A 25 7.31 -6.29 4.67
CA ALA A 25 7.73 -7.29 3.68
C ALA A 25 8.54 -8.43 4.31
N HIS A 26 8.59 -8.53 5.63
CA HIS A 26 9.34 -9.58 6.30
C HIS A 26 8.50 -10.86 6.43
N PRO A 27 8.97 -12.03 5.93
CA PRO A 27 8.16 -13.25 5.85
C PRO A 27 7.61 -13.72 7.21
N LEU A 28 8.39 -13.63 8.29
CA LEU A 28 7.93 -14.02 9.62
C LEU A 28 6.85 -13.09 10.18
N VAL A 29 6.91 -11.79 9.88
CA VAL A 29 5.87 -10.84 10.28
C VAL A 29 4.57 -11.15 9.54
N LEU A 30 4.64 -11.38 8.24
CA LEU A 30 3.49 -11.74 7.43
C LEU A 30 2.88 -13.08 7.86
N ALA A 31 3.70 -14.10 8.10
CA ALA A 31 3.22 -15.40 8.60
C ALA A 31 2.54 -15.27 9.98
N ALA A 32 3.14 -14.50 10.90
CA ALA A 32 2.55 -14.25 12.22
C ALA A 32 1.21 -13.51 12.11
N ALA A 33 1.10 -12.54 11.19
CA ALA A 33 -0.14 -11.82 10.93
C ALA A 33 -1.24 -12.75 10.38
N CYS A 34 -0.89 -13.67 9.45
CA CYS A 34 -1.84 -14.66 8.94
C CYS A 34 -2.33 -15.61 10.04
N VAL A 35 -1.42 -16.13 10.87
CA VAL A 35 -1.79 -16.98 12.01
C VAL A 35 -2.66 -16.22 13.03
N HIS A 36 -2.35 -14.96 13.29
CA HIS A 36 -3.15 -14.11 14.18
C HIS A 36 -4.56 -13.90 13.61
N ALA A 37 -4.68 -13.60 12.31
CA ALA A 37 -5.96 -13.42 11.64
C ALA A 37 -6.85 -14.66 11.72
N LEU A 38 -6.27 -15.87 11.63
CA LEU A 38 -6.98 -17.13 11.81
C LEU A 38 -7.50 -17.32 13.25
N ARG A 39 -6.66 -16.97 14.25
CA ARG A 39 -7.01 -17.15 15.67
C ARG A 39 -8.04 -16.17 16.18
N THR A 40 -8.09 -14.98 15.63
CA THR A 40 -8.98 -13.89 16.05
C THR A 40 -10.21 -13.74 15.18
N ASP A 41 -10.35 -14.59 14.16
CA ASP A 41 -11.49 -14.61 13.22
C ASP A 41 -11.83 -13.23 12.64
N VAL A 42 -10.79 -12.43 12.33
CA VAL A 42 -11.00 -11.15 11.65
C VAL A 42 -11.49 -11.38 10.22
N ASP A 43 -12.42 -10.58 9.75
CA ASP A 43 -13.01 -10.71 8.42
C ASP A 43 -11.98 -10.57 7.30
N VAL A 44 -11.00 -9.66 7.48
CA VAL A 44 -9.99 -9.35 6.48
C VAL A 44 -8.68 -8.93 7.14
N LEU A 45 -7.56 -9.42 6.63
CA LEU A 45 -6.20 -9.02 7.00
C LEU A 45 -5.68 -8.02 5.96
N LEU A 46 -5.41 -6.76 6.37
CA LEU A 46 -4.80 -5.76 5.52
C LEU A 46 -3.27 -5.88 5.60
N ILE A 47 -2.64 -6.19 4.46
CA ILE A 47 -1.18 -6.20 4.31
C ILE A 47 -0.80 -5.09 3.34
N GLU A 48 0.14 -4.24 3.74
CA GLU A 48 0.57 -3.09 2.97
C GLU A 48 2.06 -3.13 2.65
N ALA A 49 2.42 -2.52 1.53
CA ALA A 49 3.79 -2.21 1.17
C ALA A 49 3.93 -0.72 0.84
N THR A 50 5.04 -0.11 1.28
CA THR A 50 5.39 1.25 0.88
C THR A 50 6.05 1.27 -0.50
N CYS A 51 6.03 2.44 -1.16
CA CYS A 51 6.75 2.64 -2.42
C CYS A 51 8.27 2.39 -2.33
N ASN A 52 8.86 2.52 -1.14
CA ASN A 52 10.27 2.19 -0.93
C ASN A 52 10.51 0.69 -0.79
N GLN A 53 9.54 -0.05 -0.28
CA GLN A 53 9.62 -1.51 -0.17
C GLN A 53 9.46 -2.18 -1.51
N VAL A 54 8.44 -1.76 -2.27
CA VAL A 54 7.96 -2.41 -3.49
C VAL A 54 7.64 -1.34 -4.52
N ASN A 55 8.23 -1.41 -5.69
CA ASN A 55 7.93 -0.52 -6.81
C ASN A 55 8.35 -1.17 -8.14
N GLN A 56 8.12 -0.49 -9.26
CA GLN A 56 8.47 -0.98 -10.59
C GLN A 56 9.96 -1.28 -10.77
N ASP A 57 10.83 -0.62 -9.99
CA ASP A 57 12.28 -0.82 -10.01
C ASP A 57 12.72 -1.90 -8.98
N GLY A 58 11.76 -2.49 -8.22
CA GLY A 58 11.96 -3.53 -7.22
C GLY A 58 12.02 -3.04 -5.77
N GLY A 59 12.17 -1.74 -5.53
CA GLY A 59 12.36 -1.20 -4.19
C GLY A 59 13.54 -1.84 -3.43
N TYR A 60 13.60 -1.71 -2.11
CA TYR A 60 14.67 -2.34 -1.34
C TYR A 60 14.44 -3.85 -1.12
N THR A 61 13.25 -4.37 -1.42
CA THR A 61 12.96 -5.81 -1.30
C THR A 61 13.30 -6.61 -2.55
N GLY A 62 13.56 -5.94 -3.68
CA GLY A 62 13.73 -6.57 -5.00
C GLY A 62 12.41 -7.02 -5.64
N MET A 63 11.25 -6.62 -5.09
CA MET A 63 9.94 -7.06 -5.57
C MET A 63 9.18 -5.93 -6.29
N THR A 64 8.60 -6.27 -7.43
CA THR A 64 7.53 -5.50 -8.09
C THR A 64 6.18 -5.77 -7.42
N PRO A 65 5.14 -4.95 -7.62
CA PRO A 65 3.85 -5.14 -6.96
C PRO A 65 3.21 -6.52 -7.18
N ASP A 66 3.32 -7.08 -8.38
CA ASP A 66 2.85 -8.44 -8.69
C ASP A 66 3.62 -9.52 -7.93
N LYS A 67 4.95 -9.39 -7.85
CA LYS A 67 5.80 -10.32 -7.06
C LYS A 67 5.50 -10.24 -5.57
N PHE A 68 5.28 -9.05 -5.04
CA PHE A 68 4.90 -8.89 -3.63
C PHE A 68 3.53 -9.51 -3.35
N ARG A 69 2.54 -9.32 -4.23
CA ARG A 69 1.24 -10.01 -4.14
C ARG A 69 1.44 -11.52 -4.05
N ASP A 70 2.19 -12.10 -4.99
CA ASP A 70 2.41 -13.55 -5.05
C ASP A 70 3.16 -14.06 -3.82
N PHE A 71 4.12 -13.31 -3.33
CA PHE A 71 4.84 -13.58 -2.07
C PHE A 71 3.90 -13.60 -0.86
N VAL A 72 3.02 -12.60 -0.71
CA VAL A 72 2.03 -12.55 0.37
C VAL A 72 1.02 -13.69 0.26
N HIS A 73 0.53 -13.98 -0.95
CA HIS A 73 -0.43 -15.05 -1.19
C HIS A 73 0.17 -16.43 -0.87
N THR A 74 1.44 -16.66 -1.18
CA THR A 74 2.15 -17.88 -0.82
C THR A 74 2.19 -18.03 0.71
N ILE A 75 2.63 -17.00 1.43
CA ILE A 75 2.70 -17.03 2.90
C ILE A 75 1.32 -17.25 3.53
N ALA A 76 0.28 -16.59 3.00
CA ALA A 76 -1.09 -16.77 3.49
C ALA A 76 -1.56 -18.21 3.30
N SER A 77 -1.34 -18.79 2.12
CA SER A 77 -1.68 -20.19 1.80
C SER A 77 -0.94 -21.18 2.69
N ASP A 78 0.36 -20.98 2.88
CA ASP A 78 1.21 -21.82 3.74
C ASP A 78 0.76 -21.77 5.21
N ALA A 79 0.26 -20.61 5.66
CA ALA A 79 -0.31 -20.43 6.99
C ALA A 79 -1.73 -20.97 7.13
N GLY A 80 -2.38 -21.40 6.03
CA GLY A 80 -3.78 -21.86 5.99
C GLY A 80 -4.81 -20.73 5.97
N LEU A 81 -4.39 -19.48 5.73
CA LEU A 81 -5.33 -18.35 5.59
C LEU A 81 -5.83 -18.28 4.14
N PRO A 82 -7.16 -18.33 3.91
CA PRO A 82 -7.73 -18.12 2.58
C PRO A 82 -7.29 -16.78 1.97
N VAL A 83 -6.83 -16.79 0.72
CA VAL A 83 -6.26 -15.62 0.04
C VAL A 83 -7.28 -14.49 -0.13
N ASP A 84 -8.57 -14.83 -0.24
CA ASP A 84 -9.65 -13.86 -0.33
C ASP A 84 -9.91 -13.08 0.98
N ARG A 85 -9.33 -13.54 2.10
CA ARG A 85 -9.27 -12.80 3.37
C ARG A 85 -8.08 -11.84 3.45
N VAL A 86 -7.19 -11.83 2.46
CA VAL A 86 -6.08 -10.87 2.38
C VAL A 86 -6.49 -9.68 1.53
N LEU A 87 -6.40 -8.49 2.11
CA LEU A 87 -6.53 -7.22 1.39
C LEU A 87 -5.12 -6.63 1.21
N LEU A 88 -4.72 -6.39 -0.03
CA LEU A 88 -3.46 -5.72 -0.32
C LEU A 88 -3.65 -4.22 -0.38
N GLY A 89 -2.75 -3.48 0.28
CA GLY A 89 -2.71 -2.03 0.32
C GLY A 89 -1.35 -1.46 -0.08
N GLY A 90 -1.38 -0.33 -0.76
CA GLY A 90 -0.21 0.51 -0.94
C GLY A 90 -0.19 1.60 0.12
N ASP A 91 0.96 1.80 0.76
CA ASP A 91 1.16 2.77 1.81
C ASP A 91 2.21 3.80 1.39
N HIS A 92 1.91 5.09 1.56
CA HIS A 92 2.75 6.21 1.11
C HIS A 92 3.18 6.09 -0.36
N LEU A 93 2.26 5.73 -1.25
CA LEU A 93 2.55 5.66 -2.69
C LEU A 93 2.65 7.05 -3.29
N GLY A 94 3.79 7.34 -3.92
CA GLY A 94 4.06 8.65 -4.48
C GLY A 94 5.49 8.75 -4.99
N PRO A 95 6.00 9.98 -5.23
CA PRO A 95 7.31 10.20 -5.79
C PRO A 95 8.49 9.93 -4.83
N ASN A 96 8.22 9.53 -3.59
CA ASN A 96 9.20 9.40 -2.51
C ASN A 96 10.48 8.63 -2.87
N PRO A 97 10.44 7.49 -3.62
CA PRO A 97 11.67 6.77 -3.99
C PRO A 97 12.57 7.55 -4.98
N TRP A 98 12.02 8.57 -5.63
CA TRP A 98 12.66 9.30 -6.72
C TRP A 98 12.80 10.81 -6.44
N THR A 99 12.81 11.22 -5.17
CA THR A 99 12.96 12.64 -4.78
C THR A 99 14.29 13.26 -5.21
N ASN A 100 15.26 12.44 -5.59
CA ASN A 100 16.52 12.85 -6.21
C ASN A 100 16.41 13.25 -7.70
N LEU A 101 15.23 13.13 -8.29
CA LEU A 101 14.90 13.56 -9.66
C LEU A 101 14.11 14.88 -9.63
N PRO A 102 14.01 15.60 -10.77
CA PRO A 102 13.05 16.68 -10.92
C PRO A 102 11.62 16.19 -10.67
N ALA A 103 10.79 17.07 -10.10
CA ALA A 103 9.45 16.73 -9.64
C ALA A 103 8.56 16.09 -10.71
N GLU A 104 8.63 16.56 -11.95
CA GLU A 104 7.81 16.00 -13.05
C GLU A 104 8.24 14.58 -13.42
N GLU A 105 9.55 14.30 -13.40
CA GLU A 105 10.08 12.96 -13.64
C GLU A 105 9.72 11.99 -12.51
N ALA A 106 9.84 12.45 -11.25
CA ALA A 106 9.46 11.68 -10.08
C ALA A 106 7.95 11.37 -10.08
N MET A 107 7.11 12.33 -10.46
CA MET A 107 5.66 12.16 -10.57
C MET A 107 5.27 11.21 -11.70
N ALA A 108 5.94 11.26 -12.86
CA ALA A 108 5.71 10.30 -13.93
C ALA A 108 6.00 8.85 -13.48
N LYS A 109 7.06 8.65 -12.69
CA LYS A 109 7.34 7.34 -12.07
C LYS A 109 6.28 6.94 -11.03
N ALA A 110 5.76 7.90 -10.26
CA ALA A 110 4.71 7.65 -9.28
C ALA A 110 3.38 7.22 -9.93
N GLU A 111 3.04 7.76 -11.09
CA GLU A 111 1.88 7.31 -11.88
C GLU A 111 2.02 5.84 -12.28
N VAL A 112 3.16 5.46 -12.85
CA VAL A 112 3.45 4.06 -13.20
C VAL A 112 3.38 3.15 -11.98
N LEU A 113 3.88 3.62 -10.83
CA LEU A 113 3.78 2.89 -9.56
C LEU A 113 2.33 2.58 -9.20
N ILE A 114 1.46 3.61 -9.19
CA ILE A 114 0.03 3.45 -8.86
C ILE A 114 -0.65 2.48 -9.83
N GLU A 115 -0.42 2.64 -11.14
CA GLU A 115 -0.96 1.73 -12.16
C GLU A 115 -0.57 0.28 -11.88
N GLN A 116 0.70 0.01 -11.57
CA GLN A 116 1.18 -1.34 -11.29
C GLN A 116 0.59 -1.92 -10.00
N TYR A 117 0.43 -1.12 -8.94
CA TYR A 117 -0.23 -1.56 -7.72
C TYR A 117 -1.69 -1.95 -7.99
N VAL A 118 -2.43 -1.11 -8.69
CA VAL A 118 -3.84 -1.38 -9.04
C VAL A 118 -3.95 -2.61 -9.94
N ALA A 119 -3.10 -2.72 -10.95
CA ALA A 119 -3.05 -3.86 -11.87
C ALA A 119 -2.70 -5.17 -11.13
N ALA A 120 -1.79 -5.12 -10.14
CA ALA A 120 -1.45 -6.26 -9.30
C ALA A 120 -2.55 -6.67 -8.32
N GLY A 121 -3.63 -5.89 -8.20
CA GLY A 121 -4.79 -6.24 -7.37
C GLY A 121 -4.82 -5.58 -6.00
N PHE A 122 -3.95 -4.61 -5.72
CA PHE A 122 -4.04 -3.79 -4.51
C PHE A 122 -5.33 -2.96 -4.55
N ARG A 123 -6.02 -2.85 -3.42
CA ARG A 123 -7.36 -2.23 -3.35
C ARG A 123 -7.47 -1.08 -2.33
N LYS A 124 -6.49 -0.92 -1.45
CA LYS A 124 -6.32 0.27 -0.62
C LYS A 124 -5.09 1.00 -1.13
N ILE A 125 -5.23 2.26 -1.48
CA ILE A 125 -4.12 3.11 -1.93
C ILE A 125 -4.07 4.33 -1.02
N HIS A 126 -2.91 4.55 -0.41
CA HIS A 126 -2.58 5.77 0.32
C HIS A 126 -1.57 6.56 -0.51
N ALA A 127 -2.03 7.64 -1.14
CA ALA A 127 -1.16 8.52 -1.91
C ALA A 127 -0.43 9.50 -0.97
N ASP A 128 0.88 9.63 -1.15
CA ASP A 128 1.73 10.57 -0.40
C ASP A 128 2.67 11.31 -1.34
N CYS A 129 2.49 12.63 -1.44
CA CYS A 129 3.30 13.54 -2.22
C CYS A 129 3.95 14.63 -1.36
N SER A 130 4.17 14.37 -0.07
CA SER A 130 4.61 15.36 0.91
C SER A 130 6.10 15.71 0.84
N LEU A 131 6.93 14.87 0.22
CA LEU A 131 8.37 15.10 0.13
C LEU A 131 8.73 15.97 -1.07
N SER A 132 9.68 16.89 -0.87
CA SER A 132 10.24 17.74 -1.92
C SER A 132 11.17 16.94 -2.83
N CYS A 133 11.08 17.17 -4.14
CA CYS A 133 12.05 16.73 -5.14
C CYS A 133 13.20 17.76 -5.27
N VAL A 134 14.21 17.45 -6.10
CA VAL A 134 15.44 18.29 -6.19
C VAL A 134 15.18 19.73 -6.64
N ASP A 135 14.12 19.97 -7.41
CA ASP A 135 13.73 21.28 -7.94
C ASP A 135 12.58 21.94 -7.15
N ASP A 136 12.15 21.33 -6.06
CA ASP A 136 11.07 21.84 -5.22
C ASP A 136 11.60 22.75 -4.09
N PRO A 137 10.76 23.68 -3.59
CA PRO A 137 11.04 24.37 -2.34
C PRO A 137 10.94 23.41 -1.15
N THR A 138 11.67 23.72 -0.07
CA THR A 138 11.58 22.99 1.19
C THR A 138 11.22 23.96 2.33
N PRO A 139 10.10 23.80 3.02
CA PRO A 139 9.09 22.72 2.86
C PRO A 139 8.25 22.87 1.57
N LEU A 140 7.70 21.72 1.11
CA LEU A 140 6.81 21.72 -0.04
C LEU A 140 5.45 22.36 0.32
N PRO A 141 4.94 23.33 -0.50
CA PRO A 141 3.67 23.98 -0.24
C PRO A 141 2.49 22.98 -0.29
N GLU A 142 1.53 23.11 0.62
CA GLU A 142 0.36 22.22 0.74
C GLU A 142 -0.46 22.10 -0.56
N ASN A 143 -0.61 23.21 -1.30
CA ASN A 143 -1.32 23.21 -2.58
C ASN A 143 -0.58 22.43 -3.67
N VAL A 144 0.74 22.30 -3.59
CA VAL A 144 1.54 21.44 -4.49
C VAL A 144 1.32 19.98 -4.12
N ILE A 145 1.39 19.64 -2.83
CA ILE A 145 1.10 18.31 -2.30
C ILE A 145 -0.28 17.84 -2.77
N ALA A 146 -1.30 18.68 -2.57
CA ALA A 146 -2.67 18.35 -2.94
C ALA A 146 -2.84 18.11 -4.45
N ARG A 147 -2.23 18.96 -5.29
CA ARG A 147 -2.28 18.78 -6.76
C ARG A 147 -1.60 17.49 -7.21
N ARG A 148 -0.44 17.16 -6.64
CA ARG A 148 0.28 15.93 -6.94
C ARG A 148 -0.52 14.70 -6.52
N ALA A 149 -1.06 14.71 -5.30
CA ALA A 149 -1.92 13.62 -4.84
C ALA A 149 -3.16 13.44 -5.72
N ALA A 150 -3.82 14.53 -6.12
CA ALA A 150 -4.97 14.48 -7.03
C ALA A 150 -4.62 13.96 -8.44
N ARG A 151 -3.36 14.09 -8.88
CA ARG A 151 -2.88 13.53 -10.17
C ARG A 151 -2.74 12.01 -10.11
N LEU A 152 -2.54 11.43 -8.92
CA LEU A 152 -2.32 9.99 -8.74
C LEU A 152 -3.63 9.18 -8.50
N ILE A 153 -4.79 9.85 -8.40
CA ILE A 153 -6.10 9.26 -8.11
C ILE A 153 -7.01 9.35 -9.32
#